data_aae5581497658b4c8f0410d5efa4fc4d
#
_entry.id   aae5581497658b4c8f0410d5efa4fc4d
#
_cell.length_a   1.000
_cell.length_b   1.000
_cell.length_c   1.000
_cell.angle_alpha   90.00
_cell.angle_beta   90.00
_cell.angle_gamma   90.00
#
_symmetry.space_group_name_H-M   'P 1'
#
loop_
_entity.id
_entity.type
_entity.pdbx_description
1 polymer ?
#
loop_
_entity_poly.entity_id
_entity_poly.type
_entity_poly.pdbx_seq_one_letter_code
_entity_poly.pdbx_strand_id
1 'polypeptide(L)'
;MRKILVSETLDQIKVAVIDNSKLTNFFIDSLSLQASIRGNIYKAKKNLNAKGIEASFVEIENKKSAFLSSFHPLKADFKSEDNDSYKVENKNFILVQCVSDYDPRKAPKVSDFVALPSKYCVIIGKPKFFGISKKISSDEERLRLKSIKKSTTKSIGIILRTASQNQKIKDIKEDIRKTKLRWKEILSGFNKNDESSLLHQENNII
;
A
#
# COMPACT_ATOMS: atom_id res chain seq x y z
N MET A 1 -9.13 17.39 25.25
CA MET A 1 -9.94 16.13 25.17
C MET A 1 -10.18 15.82 23.71
N ARG A 2 -9.88 14.57 23.27
CA ARG A 2 -10.13 14.12 21.90
C ARG A 2 -11.48 13.43 21.81
N LYS A 3 -12.30 13.80 20.80
CA LYS A 3 -13.58 13.18 20.49
C LYS A 3 -13.55 12.67 19.05
N ILE A 4 -14.17 11.53 18.82
CA ILE A 4 -14.43 11.00 17.47
C ILE A 4 -15.95 10.96 17.31
N LEU A 5 -16.45 11.67 16.31
CA LEU A 5 -17.85 11.67 15.94
C LEU A 5 -18.00 10.86 14.66
N VAL A 6 -18.94 9.91 14.68
CA VAL A 6 -19.29 9.09 13.51
C VAL A 6 -20.74 9.36 13.18
N SER A 7 -21.00 9.65 11.91
CA SER A 7 -22.35 9.82 11.36
C SER A 7 -22.49 8.89 10.15
N GLU A 8 -23.52 8.07 10.16
CA GLU A 8 -23.85 7.15 9.08
C GLU A 8 -25.18 7.55 8.44
N THR A 9 -25.21 7.55 7.13
CA THR A 9 -26.43 7.70 6.31
C THR A 9 -26.51 6.50 5.36
N LEU A 10 -27.58 6.39 4.57
CA LEU A 10 -27.77 5.27 3.62
C LEU A 10 -26.64 5.14 2.60
N ASP A 11 -25.93 6.22 2.30
CA ASP A 11 -24.94 6.29 1.23
C ASP A 11 -23.54 6.74 1.70
N GLN A 12 -23.42 7.23 2.93
CA GLN A 12 -22.15 7.81 3.41
C GLN A 12 -21.91 7.55 4.89
N ILE A 13 -20.64 7.32 5.22
CA ILE A 13 -20.12 7.37 6.58
C ILE A 13 -19.21 8.59 6.68
N LYS A 14 -19.43 9.42 7.70
CA LYS A 14 -18.61 10.61 8.00
C LYS A 14 -17.96 10.43 9.37
N VAL A 15 -16.65 10.64 9.44
CA VAL A 15 -15.89 10.58 10.69
C VAL A 15 -15.17 11.91 10.91
N ALA A 16 -15.46 12.56 12.03
CA ALA A 16 -14.79 13.79 12.46
C ALA A 16 -13.95 13.53 13.71
N VAL A 17 -12.67 13.91 13.67
CA VAL A 17 -11.78 13.90 14.83
C VAL A 17 -11.65 15.32 15.36
N ILE A 18 -12.08 15.53 16.60
CA ILE A 18 -12.05 16.82 17.28
C ILE A 18 -11.04 16.71 18.42
N ASP A 19 -10.06 17.60 18.45
CA ASP A 19 -9.09 17.71 19.53
C ASP A 19 -9.16 19.11 20.15
N ASN A 20 -9.41 19.17 21.47
CA ASN A 20 -9.57 20.43 22.20
C ASN A 20 -10.56 21.40 21.52
N SER A 21 -11.75 20.89 21.17
CA SER A 21 -12.84 21.62 20.49
C SER A 21 -12.52 22.10 19.09
N LYS A 22 -11.39 21.67 18.49
CA LYS A 22 -11.01 22.00 17.12
C LYS A 22 -11.05 20.77 16.23
N LEU A 23 -11.68 20.89 15.06
CA LEU A 23 -11.68 19.83 14.04
C LEU A 23 -10.26 19.64 13.51
N THR A 24 -9.69 18.44 13.68
CA THR A 24 -8.33 18.11 13.22
C THR A 24 -8.34 17.23 11.98
N ASN A 25 -9.32 16.33 11.86
CA ASN A 25 -9.45 15.45 10.71
C ASN A 25 -10.92 15.26 10.38
N PHE A 26 -11.22 15.13 9.09
CA PHE A 26 -12.54 14.80 8.61
C PHE A 26 -12.42 13.79 7.46
N PHE A 27 -13.17 12.70 7.57
CA PHE A 27 -13.19 11.63 6.59
C PHE A 27 -14.62 11.42 6.11
N ILE A 28 -14.77 11.15 4.83
CA ILE A 28 -16.05 10.74 4.23
C ILE A 28 -15.76 9.47 3.44
N ASP A 29 -16.53 8.44 3.68
CA ASP A 29 -16.55 7.23 2.86
C ASP A 29 -17.95 7.02 2.29
N SER A 30 -18.02 6.59 1.05
CA SER A 30 -19.28 6.32 0.39
C SER A 30 -19.62 4.84 0.52
N LEU A 31 -20.79 4.53 1.05
CA LEU A 31 -21.36 3.18 1.11
C LEU A 31 -21.93 2.76 -0.26
N SER A 32 -21.84 3.64 -1.27
CA SER A 32 -22.30 3.33 -2.61
C SER A 32 -21.61 2.08 -3.16
N LEU A 33 -22.29 1.35 -4.03
CA LEU A 33 -21.96 0.04 -4.61
C LEU A 33 -20.57 -0.14 -5.23
N GLN A 34 -19.70 0.87 -5.14
CA GLN A 34 -18.34 0.85 -5.66
C GLN A 34 -17.36 1.34 -4.58
N ALA A 35 -17.06 0.45 -3.63
CA ALA A 35 -15.97 0.67 -2.68
C ALA A 35 -14.68 1.04 -3.43
N SER A 36 -13.94 2.02 -2.90
CA SER A 36 -12.63 2.38 -3.44
C SER A 36 -11.76 1.14 -3.57
N ILE A 37 -11.19 0.93 -4.75
CA ILE A 37 -10.24 -0.17 -5.00
C ILE A 37 -8.79 0.28 -4.84
N ARG A 38 -8.58 1.56 -4.52
CA ARG A 38 -7.26 2.12 -4.30
C ARG A 38 -6.58 1.44 -3.11
N GLY A 39 -5.33 1.01 -3.31
CA GLY A 39 -4.59 0.26 -2.31
C GLY A 39 -4.75 -1.26 -2.43
N ASN A 40 -5.81 -1.75 -3.08
CA ASN A 40 -6.01 -3.17 -3.30
C ASN A 40 -4.83 -3.78 -4.07
N ILE A 41 -4.45 -5.00 -3.68
CA ILE A 41 -3.33 -5.72 -4.30
C ILE A 41 -3.89 -6.94 -5.02
N TYR A 42 -3.49 -7.09 -6.27
CA TYR A 42 -3.97 -8.15 -7.16
C TYR A 42 -2.82 -8.99 -7.70
N LYS A 43 -3.10 -10.27 -7.94
CA LYS A 43 -2.38 -11.09 -8.90
C LYS A 43 -2.99 -10.77 -10.26
N ALA A 44 -2.22 -10.12 -11.12
CA ALA A 44 -2.67 -9.70 -12.44
C ALA A 44 -2.02 -10.57 -13.53
N LYS A 45 -2.81 -10.95 -14.54
CA LYS A 45 -2.32 -11.71 -15.69
C LYS A 45 -1.71 -10.76 -16.72
N LYS A 46 -0.51 -11.09 -17.19
CA LYS A 46 0.20 -10.31 -18.21
C LYS A 46 -0.37 -10.59 -19.60
N ASN A 47 -0.51 -9.55 -20.42
CA ASN A 47 -0.84 -9.71 -21.84
C ASN A 47 0.44 -9.95 -22.65
N LEU A 48 0.88 -11.20 -22.72
CA LEU A 48 2.16 -11.58 -23.33
C LEU A 48 2.22 -11.39 -24.84
N ASN A 49 1.07 -11.35 -25.51
CA ASN A 49 0.97 -11.23 -26.96
C ASN A 49 0.76 -9.78 -27.43
N ALA A 50 0.53 -8.87 -26.52
CA ALA A 50 0.31 -7.46 -26.83
C ALA A 50 1.63 -6.73 -27.10
N LYS A 51 1.58 -5.73 -28.01
CA LYS A 51 2.69 -4.84 -28.34
C LYS A 51 2.29 -3.38 -28.11
N GLY A 52 3.28 -2.53 -27.92
CA GLY A 52 3.03 -1.09 -27.72
C GLY A 52 2.18 -0.79 -26.48
N ILE A 53 1.17 0.06 -26.63
CA ILE A 53 0.28 0.51 -25.52
C ILE A 53 -0.50 -0.65 -24.91
N GLU A 54 -0.90 -1.65 -25.70
CA GLU A 54 -1.65 -2.81 -25.21
C GLU A 54 -0.85 -3.66 -24.22
N ALA A 55 0.48 -3.71 -24.36
CA ALA A 55 1.36 -4.40 -23.42
C ALA A 55 1.37 -3.75 -22.03
N SER A 56 0.89 -2.52 -21.90
CA SER A 56 0.74 -1.81 -20.63
C SER A 56 -0.56 -2.15 -19.90
N PHE A 57 -1.41 -3.02 -20.45
CA PHE A 57 -2.61 -3.48 -19.78
C PHE A 57 -2.41 -4.88 -19.22
N VAL A 58 -2.95 -5.10 -18.04
CA VAL A 58 -2.98 -6.38 -17.33
C VAL A 58 -4.40 -6.72 -16.95
N GLU A 59 -4.70 -8.00 -16.85
CA GLU A 59 -6.00 -8.49 -16.39
C GLU A 59 -5.95 -8.68 -14.87
N ILE A 60 -6.83 -8.00 -14.17
CA ILE A 60 -7.08 -8.20 -12.74
C ILE A 60 -8.32 -9.07 -12.53
N GLU A 61 -8.80 -9.19 -11.30
CA GLU A 61 -9.96 -9.99 -10.93
C GLU A 61 -11.16 -9.81 -11.88
N ASN A 62 -11.90 -10.90 -12.15
CA ASN A 62 -13.09 -10.94 -13.02
C ASN A 62 -12.82 -10.46 -14.46
N LYS A 63 -11.63 -10.72 -14.99
CA LYS A 63 -11.20 -10.34 -16.34
C LYS A 63 -11.25 -8.83 -16.60
N LYS A 64 -11.25 -8.01 -15.57
CA LYS A 64 -11.17 -6.55 -15.69
C LYS A 64 -9.78 -6.14 -16.17
N SER A 65 -9.74 -5.30 -17.19
CA SER A 65 -8.49 -4.69 -17.67
C SER A 65 -8.05 -3.56 -16.76
N ALA A 66 -6.77 -3.50 -16.43
CA ALA A 66 -6.14 -2.42 -15.67
C ALA A 66 -4.88 -1.92 -16.38
N PHE A 67 -4.64 -0.61 -16.32
CA PHE A 67 -3.45 0.00 -16.92
C PHE A 67 -2.26 -0.10 -15.98
N LEU A 68 -1.21 -0.82 -16.38
CA LEU A 68 0.04 -0.93 -15.64
C LEU A 68 0.87 0.33 -15.81
N SER A 69 0.88 1.17 -14.79
CA SER A 69 1.59 2.44 -14.73
C SER A 69 2.96 2.26 -14.09
N SER A 70 3.98 2.92 -14.63
CA SER A 70 5.27 3.06 -13.95
C SER A 70 5.20 3.98 -12.72
N PHE A 71 4.11 4.75 -12.59
CA PHE A 71 3.91 5.68 -11.48
C PHE A 71 3.40 4.97 -10.23
N HIS A 72 4.03 5.25 -9.10
CA HIS A 72 3.52 4.97 -7.76
C HIS A 72 3.92 6.13 -6.83
N PRO A 73 3.02 6.63 -5.94
CA PRO A 73 3.30 7.79 -5.09
C PRO A 73 4.58 7.68 -4.26
N LEU A 74 4.90 6.47 -3.77
CA LEU A 74 6.11 6.24 -2.98
C LEU A 74 7.35 5.98 -3.85
N LYS A 75 7.21 5.71 -5.15
CA LYS A 75 8.34 5.39 -6.03
C LYS A 75 9.22 6.60 -6.28
N ALA A 76 8.67 7.81 -6.24
CA ALA A 76 9.40 9.06 -6.42
C ALA A 76 10.49 9.30 -5.35
N ASP A 77 10.37 8.66 -4.17
CA ASP A 77 11.38 8.74 -3.11
C ASP A 77 12.60 7.82 -3.32
N PHE A 78 12.59 7.00 -4.39
CA PHE A 78 13.66 6.06 -4.71
C PHE A 78 14.47 6.54 -5.90
N LYS A 79 15.80 6.49 -5.81
CA LYS A 79 16.70 6.80 -6.93
C LYS A 79 16.56 5.74 -8.04
N SER A 80 16.66 6.16 -9.30
CA SER A 80 16.48 5.34 -10.48
C SER A 80 17.42 4.13 -10.62
N GLU A 81 18.59 4.18 -10.01
CA GLU A 81 19.60 3.10 -10.02
C GLU A 81 19.16 1.82 -9.29
N ASP A 82 18.11 1.92 -8.49
CA ASP A 82 17.59 0.84 -7.66
C ASP A 82 16.40 0.10 -8.28
N ASN A 83 16.09 0.29 -9.57
CA ASN A 83 14.81 -0.11 -10.18
C ASN A 83 14.64 -1.61 -10.48
N ASP A 84 15.70 -2.43 -10.38
CA ASP A 84 15.70 -3.75 -11.03
C ASP A 84 15.12 -4.94 -10.24
N SER A 85 14.62 -4.78 -9.02
CA SER A 85 14.29 -5.98 -8.25
C SER A 85 13.04 -5.93 -7.37
N TYR A 86 12.06 -5.08 -7.70
CA TYR A 86 10.86 -4.95 -6.83
C TYR A 86 9.63 -5.68 -7.32
N LYS A 87 9.69 -6.24 -8.52
CA LYS A 87 8.57 -6.92 -9.14
C LYS A 87 8.45 -8.33 -8.56
N VAL A 88 7.28 -8.65 -8.05
CA VAL A 88 6.90 -10.04 -7.78
C VAL A 88 6.14 -10.51 -9.01
N GLU A 89 6.79 -11.31 -9.83
CA GLU A 89 6.21 -11.79 -11.09
C GLU A 89 6.70 -13.20 -11.45
N ASN A 90 5.95 -13.87 -12.29
CA ASN A 90 6.35 -15.07 -13.01
C ASN A 90 6.07 -14.88 -14.51
N LYS A 91 6.18 -15.97 -15.31
CA LYS A 91 5.97 -15.91 -16.77
C LYS A 91 4.63 -15.25 -17.12
N ASN A 92 3.55 -15.60 -16.44
CA ASN A 92 2.18 -15.22 -16.84
C ASN A 92 1.57 -14.13 -15.95
N PHE A 93 2.06 -13.94 -14.72
CA PHE A 93 1.44 -13.08 -13.72
C PHE A 93 2.42 -12.08 -13.12
N ILE A 94 1.87 -10.98 -12.63
CA ILE A 94 2.58 -9.94 -11.91
C ILE A 94 1.75 -9.48 -10.71
N LEU A 95 2.41 -9.22 -9.57
CA LEU A 95 1.79 -8.59 -8.41
C LEU A 95 1.67 -7.09 -8.65
N VAL A 96 0.46 -6.55 -8.53
CA VAL A 96 0.20 -5.13 -8.74
C VAL A 96 -0.66 -4.55 -7.64
N GLN A 97 -0.50 -3.25 -7.40
CA GLN A 97 -1.35 -2.48 -6.48
C GLN A 97 -2.11 -1.41 -7.23
N CYS A 98 -3.41 -1.26 -6.92
CA CYS A 98 -4.23 -0.20 -7.49
C CYS A 98 -3.83 1.16 -6.89
N VAL A 99 -3.54 2.13 -7.75
CA VAL A 99 -3.08 3.47 -7.36
C VAL A 99 -4.07 4.58 -7.67
N SER A 100 -5.17 4.26 -8.36
CA SER A 100 -6.25 5.20 -8.67
C SER A 100 -7.56 4.77 -8.01
N ASP A 101 -8.43 5.72 -7.79
CA ASP A 101 -9.81 5.41 -7.45
C ASP A 101 -10.56 4.87 -8.67
N TYR A 102 -11.71 4.26 -8.41
CA TYR A 102 -12.56 3.73 -9.47
C TYR A 102 -13.18 4.87 -10.29
N ASP A 103 -13.08 4.77 -11.61
CA ASP A 103 -13.83 5.58 -12.58
C ASP A 103 -14.48 4.62 -13.58
N PRO A 104 -15.82 4.54 -13.67
CA PRO A 104 -16.49 3.60 -14.58
C PRO A 104 -16.14 3.80 -16.05
N ARG A 105 -15.60 4.97 -16.41
CA ARG A 105 -15.25 5.31 -17.80
C ARG A 105 -13.81 4.97 -18.15
N LYS A 106 -12.97 4.56 -17.18
CA LYS A 106 -11.53 4.34 -17.38
C LYS A 106 -11.08 3.07 -16.69
N ALA A 107 -10.14 2.35 -17.33
CA ALA A 107 -9.44 1.27 -16.68
C ALA A 107 -8.70 1.79 -15.43
N PRO A 108 -8.78 1.09 -14.28
CA PRO A 108 -8.05 1.47 -13.10
C PRO A 108 -6.53 1.43 -13.37
N LYS A 109 -5.79 2.34 -12.74
CA LYS A 109 -4.34 2.35 -12.81
C LYS A 109 -3.77 1.46 -11.72
N VAL A 110 -2.86 0.57 -12.09
CA VAL A 110 -2.13 -0.30 -11.18
C VAL A 110 -0.62 -0.08 -11.33
N SER A 111 0.13 -0.38 -10.30
CA SER A 111 1.60 -0.29 -10.29
C SER A 111 2.21 -1.61 -9.84
N ASP A 112 3.35 -1.97 -10.42
CA ASP A 112 4.19 -3.10 -9.98
C ASP A 112 4.94 -2.83 -8.67
N PHE A 113 4.96 -1.59 -8.23
CA PHE A 113 5.49 -1.21 -6.93
C PHE A 113 4.41 -1.38 -5.87
N VAL A 114 4.56 -2.40 -5.03
CA VAL A 114 3.59 -2.72 -3.98
C VAL A 114 4.07 -2.23 -2.63
N ALA A 115 3.21 -1.48 -1.94
CA ALA A 115 3.46 -0.91 -0.63
C ALA A 115 2.31 -1.25 0.32
N LEU A 116 2.60 -1.86 1.46
CA LEU A 116 1.62 -2.25 2.46
C LEU A 116 1.75 -1.34 3.70
N PRO A 117 0.89 -0.33 3.84
CA PRO A 117 0.94 0.59 4.96
C PRO A 117 0.38 -0.03 6.24
N SER A 118 0.90 0.44 7.37
CA SER A 118 0.37 0.18 8.70
C SER A 118 0.46 1.44 9.56
N LYS A 119 0.19 1.34 10.85
CA LYS A 119 0.18 2.48 11.76
C LYS A 119 1.53 3.21 11.79
N TYR A 120 2.63 2.49 11.99
CA TYR A 120 3.96 3.05 12.18
C TYR A 120 4.91 2.84 11.02
N CYS A 121 4.60 1.94 10.10
CA CYS A 121 5.49 1.63 8.99
C CYS A 121 4.75 1.44 7.66
N VAL A 122 5.53 1.39 6.59
CA VAL A 122 5.12 0.86 5.29
C VAL A 122 6.10 -0.25 4.94
N ILE A 123 5.59 -1.44 4.62
CA ILE A 123 6.40 -2.52 4.05
C ILE A 123 6.34 -2.40 2.52
N ILE A 124 7.49 -2.55 1.89
CA ILE A 124 7.64 -2.55 0.43
C ILE A 124 8.39 -3.79 -0.02
N GLY A 125 8.10 -4.23 -1.24
CA GLY A 125 8.77 -5.40 -1.85
C GLY A 125 10.26 -5.20 -2.14
N LYS A 126 10.86 -4.07 -1.76
CA LYS A 126 12.28 -3.75 -1.97
C LYS A 126 13.19 -4.41 -0.92
N PRO A 127 14.10 -5.32 -1.33
CA PRO A 127 15.00 -5.97 -0.39
C PRO A 127 15.88 -4.99 0.39
N LYS A 128 16.04 -5.25 1.69
CA LYS A 128 16.96 -4.53 2.60
C LYS A 128 16.80 -3.01 2.67
N PHE A 129 15.81 -2.43 2.01
CA PHE A 129 15.58 -0.99 2.06
C PHE A 129 15.12 -0.57 3.46
N PHE A 130 15.65 0.55 3.95
CA PHE A 130 15.22 1.15 5.21
C PHE A 130 15.16 2.67 5.07
N GLY A 131 13.97 3.22 5.30
CA GLY A 131 13.70 4.65 5.27
C GLY A 131 13.08 5.13 6.58
N ILE A 132 13.24 6.42 6.87
CA ILE A 132 12.57 7.12 7.96
C ILE A 132 11.94 8.37 7.34
N SER A 133 10.67 8.63 7.66
CA SER A 133 9.94 9.80 7.15
C SER A 133 10.79 11.07 7.23
N LYS A 134 10.82 11.84 6.15
CA LYS A 134 11.52 13.13 6.08
C LYS A 134 10.93 14.18 7.05
N LYS A 135 9.68 13.99 7.49
CA LYS A 135 9.00 14.86 8.46
C LYS A 135 9.51 14.68 9.90
N ILE A 136 10.29 13.62 10.19
CA ILE A 136 10.98 13.45 11.47
C ILE A 136 12.32 14.16 11.36
N SER A 137 12.42 15.37 11.91
CA SER A 137 13.60 16.27 11.79
C SER A 137 14.63 16.05 12.90
N SER A 138 14.25 15.54 14.08
CA SER A 138 15.19 15.33 15.18
C SER A 138 16.20 14.22 14.84
N ASP A 139 17.49 14.56 14.87
CA ASP A 139 18.57 13.60 14.60
C ASP A 139 18.65 12.53 15.70
N GLU A 140 18.42 12.89 16.95
CA GLU A 140 18.37 11.96 18.07
C GLU A 140 17.28 10.90 17.84
N GLU A 141 16.06 11.33 17.49
CA GLU A 141 14.95 10.45 17.20
C GLU A 141 15.22 9.56 15.97
N ARG A 142 15.84 10.12 14.93
CA ARG A 142 16.26 9.36 13.76
C ARG A 142 17.28 8.28 14.11
N LEU A 143 18.25 8.60 14.98
CA LEU A 143 19.22 7.61 15.47
C LEU A 143 18.54 6.51 16.27
N ARG A 144 17.62 6.86 17.17
CA ARG A 144 16.82 5.89 17.94
C ARG A 144 16.04 4.94 17.01
N LEU A 145 15.39 5.48 15.99
CA LEU A 145 14.62 4.70 15.02
C LEU A 145 15.50 3.85 14.08
N LYS A 146 16.76 4.24 13.81
CA LYS A 146 17.70 3.44 13.02
C LYS A 146 18.00 2.06 13.62
N SER A 147 17.82 1.88 14.93
CA SER A 147 17.97 0.58 15.60
C SER A 147 17.02 -0.49 15.02
N ILE A 148 15.91 -0.07 14.41
CA ILE A 148 14.92 -0.93 13.77
C ILE A 148 15.39 -1.48 12.43
N LYS A 149 16.41 -0.90 11.80
CA LYS A 149 16.95 -1.34 10.50
C LYS A 149 17.20 -2.84 10.41
N LYS A 150 17.64 -3.47 11.52
CA LYS A 150 17.82 -4.93 11.60
C LYS A 150 16.53 -5.73 11.34
N SER A 151 15.36 -5.08 11.38
CA SER A 151 14.09 -5.71 11.06
C SER A 151 13.83 -5.88 9.55
N THR A 152 14.63 -5.26 8.68
CA THR A 152 14.57 -5.50 7.24
C THR A 152 15.05 -6.91 6.90
N THR A 153 14.61 -7.44 5.76
CA THR A 153 15.01 -8.77 5.30
C THR A 153 15.51 -8.72 3.85
N LYS A 154 15.96 -9.88 3.34
CA LYS A 154 16.36 -10.01 1.93
C LYS A 154 15.20 -9.82 0.93
N SER A 155 13.96 -9.91 1.39
CA SER A 155 12.76 -9.85 0.54
C SER A 155 11.90 -8.60 0.74
N ILE A 156 12.14 -7.82 1.81
CA ILE A 156 11.33 -6.62 2.10
C ILE A 156 12.18 -5.45 2.60
N GLY A 157 11.70 -4.25 2.29
CA GLY A 157 12.13 -3.01 2.91
C GLY A 157 11.08 -2.44 3.88
N ILE A 158 11.51 -1.49 4.69
CA ILE A 158 10.67 -0.83 5.69
C ILE A 158 10.88 0.68 5.59
N ILE A 159 9.77 1.42 5.58
CA ILE A 159 9.75 2.87 5.73
C ILE A 159 9.02 3.18 7.04
N LEU A 160 9.68 3.84 7.98
CA LEU A 160 9.04 4.31 9.20
C LEU A 160 8.29 5.61 8.93
N ARG A 161 7.01 5.63 9.33
CA ARG A 161 6.12 6.78 9.15
C ARG A 161 6.34 7.81 10.26
N THR A 162 5.86 9.02 10.04
CA THR A 162 5.88 10.10 11.06
C THR A 162 5.20 9.66 12.36
N ALA A 163 4.17 8.83 12.30
CA ALA A 163 3.47 8.28 13.45
C ALA A 163 4.36 7.41 14.36
N SER A 164 5.54 6.98 13.91
CA SER A 164 6.50 6.23 14.74
C SER A 164 7.33 7.14 15.68
N GLN A 165 7.29 8.46 15.46
CA GLN A 165 7.98 9.43 16.31
C GLN A 165 7.50 9.34 17.75
N ASN A 166 8.43 9.32 18.71
CA ASN A 166 8.20 9.21 20.15
C ASN A 166 7.44 7.94 20.61
N GLN A 167 7.27 6.96 19.74
CA GLN A 167 6.62 5.70 20.09
C GLN A 167 7.63 4.69 20.65
N LYS A 168 7.15 3.77 21.51
CA LYS A 168 7.99 2.71 22.04
C LYS A 168 8.49 1.80 20.90
N ILE A 169 9.77 1.48 20.88
CA ILE A 169 10.37 0.59 19.87
C ILE A 169 9.66 -0.77 19.82
N LYS A 170 9.18 -1.27 20.97
CA LYS A 170 8.42 -2.53 21.06
C LYS A 170 7.14 -2.45 20.20
N ASP A 171 6.39 -1.35 20.30
CA ASP A 171 5.12 -1.19 19.58
C ASP A 171 5.33 -1.06 18.07
N ILE A 172 6.39 -0.34 17.66
CA ILE A 172 6.79 -0.23 16.26
C ILE A 172 7.19 -1.61 15.70
N LYS A 173 7.99 -2.38 16.45
CA LYS A 173 8.41 -3.73 16.03
C LYS A 173 7.23 -4.69 15.91
N GLU A 174 6.25 -4.59 16.80
CA GLU A 174 5.05 -5.42 16.75
C GLU A 174 4.18 -5.06 15.52
N ASP A 175 4.03 -3.77 15.21
CA ASP A 175 3.34 -3.32 13.99
C ASP A 175 4.04 -3.86 12.72
N ILE A 176 5.36 -3.77 12.67
CA ILE A 176 6.17 -4.35 11.59
C ILE A 176 5.94 -5.87 11.50
N ARG A 177 5.92 -6.59 12.62
CA ARG A 177 5.72 -8.04 12.65
C ARG A 177 4.36 -8.43 12.04
N LYS A 178 3.29 -7.74 12.46
CA LYS A 178 1.93 -7.96 11.93
C LYS A 178 1.87 -7.68 10.43
N THR A 179 2.48 -6.58 9.98
CA THR A 179 2.48 -6.21 8.56
C THR A 179 3.30 -7.18 7.71
N LYS A 180 4.39 -7.74 8.26
CA LYS A 180 5.14 -8.82 7.60
C LYS A 180 4.34 -10.10 7.42
N LEU A 181 3.48 -10.45 8.37
CA LEU A 181 2.59 -11.61 8.23
C LEU A 181 1.63 -11.40 7.07
N ARG A 182 0.96 -10.23 7.00
CA ARG A 182 0.11 -9.88 5.86
C ARG A 182 0.85 -9.94 4.52
N TRP A 183 2.07 -9.43 4.48
CA TRP A 183 2.90 -9.52 3.27
C TRP A 183 3.17 -10.97 2.85
N LYS A 184 3.47 -11.85 3.80
CA LYS A 184 3.66 -13.29 3.53
C LYS A 184 2.38 -13.96 3.00
N GLU A 185 1.21 -13.60 3.53
CA GLU A 185 -0.09 -14.08 3.07
C GLU A 185 -0.34 -13.69 1.62
N ILE A 186 -0.06 -12.43 1.26
CA ILE A 186 -0.16 -11.93 -0.12
C ILE A 186 0.75 -12.73 -1.06
N LEU A 187 2.02 -12.93 -0.68
CA LEU A 187 2.96 -13.72 -1.49
C LEU A 187 2.55 -15.19 -1.59
N SER A 188 2.01 -15.77 -0.52
CA SER A 188 1.47 -17.13 -0.55
C SER A 188 0.29 -17.25 -1.50
N GLY A 189 -0.64 -16.28 -1.48
CA GLY A 189 -1.77 -16.21 -2.41
C GLY A 189 -1.31 -16.05 -3.86
N PHE A 190 -0.30 -15.23 -4.10
CA PHE A 190 0.28 -15.06 -5.44
C PHE A 190 0.81 -16.37 -6.02
N ASN A 191 1.41 -17.22 -5.20
CA ASN A 191 2.01 -18.48 -5.65
C ASN A 191 1.01 -19.64 -5.80
N LYS A 192 -0.12 -19.59 -5.08
CA LYS A 192 -1.08 -20.71 -5.04
C LYS A 192 -2.08 -20.74 -6.19
N ASN A 193 -2.49 -19.59 -6.70
CA ASN A 193 -3.56 -19.49 -7.69
C ASN A 193 -2.97 -19.38 -9.10
N ASP A 194 -3.61 -20.05 -10.07
CA ASP A 194 -3.26 -19.96 -11.49
C ASP A 194 -4.15 -18.98 -12.28
N GLU A 195 -4.87 -18.12 -11.55
CA GLU A 195 -5.78 -17.12 -12.12
C GLU A 195 -5.50 -15.73 -11.53
N SER A 196 -5.96 -14.69 -12.23
CA SER A 196 -5.98 -13.34 -11.72
C SER A 196 -6.97 -13.21 -10.55
N SER A 197 -6.55 -12.61 -9.44
CA SER A 197 -7.37 -12.55 -8.22
C SER A 197 -6.98 -11.39 -7.31
N LEU A 198 -7.94 -10.94 -6.49
CA LEU A 198 -7.68 -10.05 -5.37
C LEU A 198 -6.91 -10.81 -4.27
N LEU A 199 -5.77 -10.29 -3.86
CA LEU A 199 -4.93 -10.87 -2.80
C LEU A 199 -5.00 -10.10 -1.49
N HIS A 200 -5.27 -8.80 -1.57
CA HIS A 200 -5.43 -7.93 -0.41
C HIS A 200 -6.39 -6.80 -0.75
N GLN A 201 -7.38 -6.62 0.09
CA GLN A 201 -8.26 -5.47 0.05
C GLN A 201 -7.76 -4.45 1.06
N GLU A 202 -7.51 -3.22 0.61
CA GLU A 202 -7.20 -2.13 1.52
C GLU A 202 -8.48 -1.79 2.29
N ASN A 203 -8.35 -1.67 3.60
CA ASN A 203 -9.49 -1.32 4.43
C ASN A 203 -9.92 0.11 4.14
N ASN A 204 -11.19 0.30 3.88
CA ASN A 204 -11.85 1.59 3.92
C ASN A 204 -11.81 2.15 5.37
N ILE A 205 -12.35 3.34 5.58
CA ILE A 205 -12.30 4.08 6.86
C ILE A 205 -12.89 3.27 8.04
N ILE A 206 -13.71 2.25 7.74
CA ILE A 206 -14.36 1.38 8.72
C ILE A 206 -14.20 -0.08 8.34
#